data_e0ab375bf61afecbb32c42f5f73fc1e2
#
_entry.id   e0ab375bf61afecbb32c42f5f73fc1e2
#
_cell.length_a   1.000
_cell.length_b   1.000
_cell.length_c   1.000
_cell.angle_alpha   90.00
_cell.angle_beta   90.00
_cell.angle_gamma   90.00
#
_symmetry.space_group_name_H-M   'P 1'
#
loop_
_entity.id
_entity.type
_entity.pdbx_description
1 polymer ?
#
loop_
_entity_poly.entity_id
_entity_poly.type
_entity_poly.pdbx_seq_one_letter_code
_entity_poly.pdbx_strand_id
1 'polypeptide(L)'
;VKWRTLDSEVFSKTVDKFSEKYLPDNQSIWLSAVAHPHIVETIITKFSDVEVVKSLSHFGSLTIAYKEPLDLGSDRFLAMLGALKHFPDRNMLIIDVGSAVTIDVVDDSGEHQGGLIMPGLKALRGSFSKFATNNQNLNSSSLQTSTEEAWLSGTQKMLISSIKEQIAGFESEQPDGLVILTGAIVRGLIS
;
A
#
# COMPACT_ATOMS: atom_id res chain seq x y z
N VAL A 1 12.38 -2.53 0.85
CA VAL A 1 12.69 -1.21 1.41
C VAL A 1 12.71 -0.19 0.29
N LYS A 2 12.06 0.96 0.50
CA LYS A 2 12.09 2.12 -0.40
C LYS A 2 12.57 3.33 0.37
N TRP A 3 13.33 4.21 -0.26
CA TRP A 3 13.80 5.46 0.36
C TRP A 3 14.02 6.53 -0.69
N ARG A 4 14.07 7.77 -0.25
CA ARG A 4 14.48 8.93 -1.05
C ARG A 4 15.09 9.99 -0.14
N THR A 5 15.93 10.85 -0.68
CA THR A 5 16.27 12.15 -0.08
C THR A 5 15.26 13.20 -0.56
N LEU A 6 15.22 14.38 0.06
CA LEU A 6 14.24 15.42 -0.28
C LEU A 6 14.25 15.79 -1.78
N ASP A 7 15.42 15.77 -2.42
CA ASP A 7 15.64 16.23 -3.79
C ASP A 7 15.94 15.08 -4.77
N SER A 8 15.69 13.82 -4.37
CA SER A 8 16.08 12.67 -5.19
C SER A 8 14.89 11.84 -5.67
N GLU A 9 15.17 10.99 -6.66
CA GLU A 9 14.27 9.92 -7.08
C GLU A 9 14.06 8.89 -5.96
N VAL A 10 12.99 8.10 -6.09
CA VAL A 10 12.71 6.99 -5.18
C VAL A 10 13.59 5.80 -5.52
N PHE A 11 14.39 5.38 -4.57
CA PHE A 11 15.19 4.15 -4.64
C PHE A 11 14.45 2.99 -3.99
N SER A 12 14.71 1.77 -4.46
CA SER A 12 14.15 0.57 -3.84
C SER A 12 15.10 -0.62 -3.93
N LYS A 13 15.05 -1.47 -2.91
CA LYS A 13 15.69 -2.79 -2.86
C LYS A 13 14.76 -3.79 -2.20
N THR A 14 14.88 -5.05 -2.57
CA THR A 14 14.26 -6.13 -1.81
C THR A 14 14.89 -6.21 -0.42
N VAL A 15 14.20 -6.80 0.54
CA VAL A 15 14.66 -6.85 1.94
C VAL A 15 16.02 -7.55 2.08
N ASP A 16 16.20 -8.65 1.34
CA ASP A 16 17.44 -9.43 1.30
C ASP A 16 18.65 -8.71 0.67
N LYS A 17 18.39 -7.67 -0.12
CA LYS A 17 19.40 -6.85 -0.80
C LYS A 17 19.56 -5.45 -0.21
N PHE A 18 18.74 -5.11 0.77
CA PHE A 18 18.86 -3.81 1.44
C PHE A 18 20.03 -3.82 2.41
N SER A 19 20.79 -2.73 2.41
CA SER A 19 21.77 -2.41 3.45
C SER A 19 21.58 -0.96 3.86
N GLU A 20 21.74 -0.69 5.14
CA GLU A 20 21.70 0.65 5.71
C GLU A 20 22.78 1.59 5.14
N LYS A 21 23.80 1.01 4.47
CA LYS A 21 24.85 1.78 3.75
C LYS A 21 24.32 2.55 2.55
N TYR A 22 23.11 2.23 2.08
CA TYR A 22 22.45 2.99 1.01
C TYR A 22 21.83 4.29 1.50
N LEU A 23 21.66 4.44 2.81
CA LEU A 23 21.11 5.65 3.40
C LEU A 23 22.23 6.68 3.62
N PRO A 24 21.97 7.97 3.36
CA PRO A 24 22.97 9.02 3.56
C PRO A 24 23.28 9.21 5.04
N ASP A 25 24.56 9.40 5.35
CA ASP A 25 24.99 9.75 6.71
C ASP A 25 24.62 11.22 7.05
N ASN A 26 24.48 11.49 8.34
CA ASN A 26 24.24 12.84 8.89
C ASN A 26 22.97 13.55 8.38
N GLN A 27 21.92 12.80 8.11
CA GLN A 27 20.59 13.33 7.77
C GLN A 27 19.54 12.78 8.71
N SER A 28 18.49 13.58 8.98
CA SER A 28 17.28 13.12 9.67
C SER A 28 16.57 12.07 8.83
N ILE A 29 16.22 10.95 9.44
CA ILE A 29 15.52 9.84 8.77
C ILE A 29 14.11 9.73 9.31
N TRP A 30 13.12 9.87 8.43
CA TRP A 30 11.73 9.53 8.71
C TRP A 30 11.45 8.11 8.23
N LEU A 31 11.15 7.22 9.15
CA LEU A 31 11.00 5.79 8.89
C LEU A 31 9.55 5.34 9.08
N SER A 32 8.91 4.87 7.99
CA SER A 32 7.65 4.16 8.06
C SER A 32 7.88 2.67 7.83
N ALA A 33 7.44 1.82 8.75
CA ALA A 33 7.63 0.38 8.66
C ALA A 33 6.45 -0.35 9.31
N VAL A 34 5.89 -1.31 8.58
CA VAL A 34 4.81 -2.21 9.04
C VAL A 34 5.27 -3.67 9.12
N ALA A 35 6.54 -3.94 8.73
CA ALA A 35 7.16 -5.26 8.74
C ALA A 35 8.67 -5.14 8.94
N HIS A 36 9.34 -6.29 9.16
CA HIS A 36 10.81 -6.42 9.26
C HIS A 36 11.45 -5.60 10.38
N PRO A 37 11.07 -5.84 11.66
CA PRO A 37 11.57 -5.06 12.81
C PRO A 37 13.10 -5.03 12.92
N HIS A 38 13.80 -6.08 12.48
CA HIS A 38 15.26 -6.13 12.46
C HIS A 38 15.91 -5.04 11.58
N ILE A 39 15.26 -4.65 10.45
CA ILE A 39 15.75 -3.54 9.61
C ILE A 39 15.55 -2.22 10.34
N VAL A 40 14.39 -2.05 10.99
CA VAL A 40 14.08 -0.87 11.80
C VAL A 40 15.12 -0.69 12.90
N GLU A 41 15.40 -1.74 13.67
CA GLU A 41 16.42 -1.75 14.73
C GLU A 41 17.82 -1.41 14.20
N THR A 42 18.20 -1.98 13.05
CA THR A 42 19.49 -1.69 12.41
C THR A 42 19.61 -0.21 12.05
N ILE A 43 18.56 0.40 11.51
CA ILE A 43 18.57 1.82 11.14
C ILE A 43 18.63 2.70 12.41
N ILE A 44 17.80 2.43 13.42
CA ILE A 44 17.79 3.20 14.67
C ILE A 44 19.12 3.10 15.42
N THR A 45 19.77 1.94 15.36
CA THR A 45 21.08 1.76 16.05
C THR A 45 22.21 2.51 15.34
N LYS A 46 22.14 2.59 14.00
CA LYS A 46 23.21 3.20 13.20
C LYS A 46 23.11 4.72 13.11
N PHE A 47 21.92 5.26 13.02
CA PHE A 47 21.69 6.69 12.80
C PHE A 47 21.15 7.35 14.07
N SER A 48 21.69 8.51 14.40
CA SER A 48 21.35 9.23 15.64
C SER A 48 20.04 10.03 15.56
N ASP A 49 19.58 10.35 14.37
CA ASP A 49 18.39 11.17 14.14
C ASP A 49 17.39 10.38 13.28
N VAL A 50 16.63 9.50 13.94
CA VAL A 50 15.62 8.64 13.30
C VAL A 50 14.28 8.84 13.98
N GLU A 51 13.31 9.31 13.24
CA GLU A 51 11.91 9.39 13.66
C GLU A 51 11.11 8.24 13.05
N VAL A 52 10.57 7.36 13.89
CA VAL A 52 9.71 6.27 13.46
C VAL A 52 8.26 6.74 13.43
N VAL A 53 7.70 6.83 12.24
CA VAL A 53 6.31 7.27 12.04
C VAL A 53 5.35 6.25 12.65
N LYS A 54 4.45 6.73 13.50
CA LYS A 54 3.37 5.96 14.12
C LYS A 54 2.03 6.59 13.74
N SER A 55 1.01 5.76 13.63
CA SER A 55 -0.35 6.23 13.44
C SER A 55 -0.85 6.90 14.73
N LEU A 56 -1.53 8.01 14.59
CA LEU A 56 -2.12 8.79 15.68
C LEU A 56 -3.63 8.80 15.51
N SER A 57 -4.38 8.92 16.60
CA SER A 57 -5.84 9.05 16.57
C SER A 57 -6.30 10.27 15.77
N HIS A 58 -5.52 11.35 15.85
CA HIS A 58 -5.77 12.59 15.13
C HIS A 58 -4.45 13.26 14.73
N PHE A 59 -4.36 13.73 13.49
CA PHE A 59 -3.24 14.53 13.00
C PHE A 59 -3.67 15.42 11.84
N GLY A 60 -3.51 16.73 11.99
CA GLY A 60 -3.98 17.71 10.99
C GLY A 60 -5.51 17.65 10.89
N SER A 61 -6.01 17.41 9.70
CA SER A 61 -7.45 17.19 9.45
C SER A 61 -7.87 15.71 9.52
N LEU A 62 -6.94 14.77 9.68
CA LEU A 62 -7.24 13.34 9.71
C LEU A 62 -7.59 12.88 11.13
N THR A 63 -8.78 12.29 11.30
CA THR A 63 -9.17 11.49 12.47
C THR A 63 -9.35 10.04 12.04
N ILE A 64 -8.70 9.09 12.69
CA ILE A 64 -8.77 7.67 12.31
C ILE A 64 -9.87 6.90 13.06
N ALA A 65 -10.51 5.94 12.38
CA ALA A 65 -11.60 5.13 12.92
C ALA A 65 -11.14 4.04 13.91
N TYR A 66 -9.85 3.75 13.97
CA TYR A 66 -9.30 2.68 14.81
C TYR A 66 -9.35 3.07 16.29
N LYS A 67 -9.87 2.18 17.14
CA LYS A 67 -9.89 2.37 18.61
C LYS A 67 -8.48 2.49 19.17
N GLU A 68 -7.58 1.61 18.70
CA GLU A 68 -6.17 1.61 19.02
C GLU A 68 -5.41 2.14 17.78
N PRO A 69 -4.94 3.40 17.82
CA PRO A 69 -4.30 4.02 16.66
C PRO A 69 -3.11 3.26 16.10
N LEU A 70 -2.35 2.57 16.97
CA LEU A 70 -1.17 1.80 16.57
C LEU A 70 -1.50 0.53 15.78
N ASP A 71 -2.76 0.09 15.77
CA ASP A 71 -3.20 -1.05 14.96
C ASP A 71 -3.37 -0.68 13.47
N LEU A 72 -3.49 0.61 13.18
CA LEU A 72 -3.45 1.09 11.81
C LEU A 72 -2.00 1.17 11.31
N GLY A 73 -1.68 0.49 10.23
CA GLY A 73 -0.36 0.57 9.61
C GLY A 73 0.04 2.01 9.26
N SER A 74 1.29 2.39 9.56
CA SER A 74 1.80 3.73 9.30
C SER A 74 1.84 4.10 7.82
N ASP A 75 1.91 3.11 6.92
CA ASP A 75 1.81 3.29 5.46
C ASP A 75 0.42 3.76 5.05
N ARG A 76 -0.66 3.16 5.58
CA ARG A 76 -2.04 3.57 5.36
C ARG A 76 -2.30 4.97 5.93
N PHE A 77 -1.84 5.22 7.16
CA PHE A 77 -1.93 6.52 7.81
C PHE A 77 -1.30 7.62 6.95
N LEU A 78 -0.08 7.40 6.45
CA LEU A 78 0.62 8.34 5.58
C LEU A 78 -0.05 8.51 4.21
N ALA A 79 -0.63 7.45 3.65
CA ALA A 79 -1.38 7.54 2.39
C ALA A 79 -2.61 8.44 2.54
N MET A 80 -3.38 8.30 3.63
CA MET A 80 -4.51 9.18 3.93
C MET A 80 -4.10 10.64 4.16
N LEU A 81 -3.03 10.88 4.93
CA LEU A 81 -2.49 12.24 5.11
C LEU A 81 -2.04 12.87 3.79
N GLY A 82 -1.38 12.07 2.94
CA GLY A 82 -0.98 12.50 1.60
C GLY A 82 -2.18 12.86 0.73
N ALA A 83 -3.23 12.05 0.76
CA ALA A 83 -4.47 12.29 0.03
C ALA A 83 -5.16 13.58 0.50
N LEU A 84 -5.35 13.77 1.79
CA LEU A 84 -5.95 14.98 2.37
C LEU A 84 -5.15 16.25 2.06
N LYS A 85 -3.82 16.17 2.05
CA LYS A 85 -2.96 17.31 1.70
C LYS A 85 -3.13 17.76 0.25
N HIS A 86 -3.36 16.82 -0.67
CA HIS A 86 -3.48 17.11 -2.11
C HIS A 86 -4.93 17.39 -2.53
N PHE A 87 -5.89 16.82 -1.83
CA PHE A 87 -7.31 16.87 -2.17
C PHE A 87 -8.14 17.14 -0.90
N PRO A 88 -8.01 18.32 -0.26
CA PRO A 88 -8.80 18.65 0.92
C PRO A 88 -10.30 18.71 0.59
N ASP A 89 -11.13 18.55 1.61
CA ASP A 89 -12.58 18.71 1.55
C ASP A 89 -13.26 17.82 0.48
N ARG A 90 -12.77 16.55 0.35
CA ARG A 90 -13.30 15.57 -0.61
C ARG A 90 -13.48 14.20 0.06
N ASN A 91 -14.61 13.57 -0.26
CA ASN A 91 -14.78 12.14 0.00
C ASN A 91 -13.78 11.35 -0.87
N MET A 92 -13.00 10.47 -0.28
CA MET A 92 -11.91 9.76 -0.97
C MET A 92 -11.92 8.27 -0.68
N LEU A 93 -11.74 7.47 -1.73
CA LEU A 93 -11.40 6.06 -1.68
C LEU A 93 -9.91 5.93 -2.05
N ILE A 94 -9.07 5.53 -1.10
CA ILE A 94 -7.63 5.43 -1.28
C ILE A 94 -7.26 3.96 -1.38
N ILE A 95 -6.69 3.54 -2.50
CA ILE A 95 -6.32 2.16 -2.80
C ILE A 95 -4.80 2.10 -3.03
N ASP A 96 -4.09 1.40 -2.16
CA ASP A 96 -2.65 1.11 -2.35
C ASP A 96 -2.47 -0.34 -2.80
N VAL A 97 -1.88 -0.51 -4.00
CA VAL A 97 -1.64 -1.82 -4.61
C VAL A 97 -0.16 -2.18 -4.51
N GLY A 98 0.17 -2.94 -3.48
CA GLY A 98 1.53 -3.37 -3.17
C GLY A 98 1.65 -4.86 -2.87
N SER A 99 2.47 -5.22 -1.89
CA SER A 99 2.57 -6.59 -1.36
C SER A 99 1.28 -7.06 -0.67
N ALA A 100 0.56 -6.14 -0.07
CA ALA A 100 -0.85 -6.20 0.23
C ALA A 100 -1.59 -5.17 -0.63
N VAL A 101 -2.90 -5.29 -0.75
CA VAL A 101 -3.78 -4.22 -1.25
C VAL A 101 -4.54 -3.69 -0.05
N THR A 102 -4.44 -2.39 0.18
CA THR A 102 -5.22 -1.72 1.21
C THR A 102 -6.21 -0.75 0.58
N ILE A 103 -7.36 -0.63 1.19
CA ILE A 103 -8.43 0.26 0.78
C ILE A 103 -8.88 1.01 2.01
N ASP A 104 -8.89 2.35 1.94
CA ASP A 104 -9.29 3.24 3.01
C ASP A 104 -10.27 4.27 2.49
N VAL A 105 -11.30 4.59 3.26
CA VAL A 105 -12.26 5.63 2.95
C VAL A 105 -12.07 6.78 3.94
N VAL A 106 -11.92 8.00 3.41
CA VAL A 106 -11.86 9.23 4.20
C VAL A 106 -12.93 10.18 3.65
N ASP A 107 -13.75 10.71 4.53
CA ASP A 107 -14.79 11.67 4.12
C ASP A 107 -14.25 13.10 3.94
N ASP A 108 -15.11 14.00 3.48
CA ASP A 108 -14.77 15.39 3.20
C ASP A 108 -14.41 16.21 4.45
N SER A 109 -14.75 15.73 5.64
CA SER A 109 -14.35 16.32 6.92
C SER A 109 -12.99 15.81 7.41
N GLY A 110 -12.40 14.79 6.76
CA GLY A 110 -11.15 14.13 7.16
C GLY A 110 -11.34 12.97 8.13
N GLU A 111 -12.58 12.51 8.34
CA GLU A 111 -12.87 11.36 9.19
C GLU A 111 -12.65 10.05 8.40
N HIS A 112 -11.72 9.21 8.87
CA HIS A 112 -11.49 7.88 8.32
C HIS A 112 -12.66 6.96 8.65
N GLN A 113 -13.32 6.41 7.65
CA GLN A 113 -14.53 5.57 7.79
C GLN A 113 -14.18 4.07 7.97
N GLY A 114 -12.90 3.72 7.93
CA GLY A 114 -12.42 2.34 7.97
C GLY A 114 -11.84 1.88 6.64
N GLY A 115 -11.45 0.61 6.56
CA GLY A 115 -10.84 0.10 5.34
C GLY A 115 -10.68 -1.41 5.32
N LEU A 116 -10.09 -1.91 4.24
CA LEU A 116 -9.86 -3.32 3.97
C LEU A 116 -8.36 -3.59 3.74
N ILE A 117 -7.95 -4.80 4.07
CA ILE A 117 -6.62 -5.32 3.72
C ILE A 117 -6.82 -6.65 2.97
N MET A 118 -6.25 -6.74 1.79
CA MET A 118 -6.30 -7.94 0.95
C MET A 118 -4.87 -8.39 0.60
N PRO A 119 -4.65 -9.70 0.33
CA PRO A 119 -3.38 -10.15 -0.21
C PRO A 119 -3.08 -9.47 -1.55
N GLY A 120 -1.85 -8.96 -1.76
CA GLY A 120 -1.42 -8.53 -3.08
C GLY A 120 -1.26 -9.72 -4.04
N LEU A 121 -1.13 -9.45 -5.33
CA LEU A 121 -1.16 -10.47 -6.38
C LEU A 121 -0.12 -11.59 -6.17
N LYS A 122 1.10 -11.24 -5.73
CA LYS A 122 2.15 -12.23 -5.46
C LYS A 122 1.77 -13.16 -4.29
N ALA A 123 1.24 -12.60 -3.21
CA ALA A 123 0.79 -13.37 -2.05
C ALA A 123 -0.40 -14.26 -2.41
N LEU A 124 -1.35 -13.73 -3.17
CA LEU A 124 -2.51 -14.47 -3.66
C LEU A 124 -2.10 -15.64 -4.56
N ARG A 125 -1.19 -15.42 -5.50
CA ARG A 125 -0.63 -16.47 -6.37
C ARG A 125 0.12 -17.54 -5.59
N GLY A 126 0.82 -17.16 -4.52
CA GLY A 126 1.55 -18.07 -3.64
C GLY A 126 0.70 -18.77 -2.58
N SER A 127 -0.59 -18.42 -2.43
CA SER A 127 -1.44 -18.94 -1.34
C SER A 127 -1.75 -20.43 -1.45
N PHE A 128 -1.63 -21.00 -2.65
CA PHE A 128 -1.85 -22.42 -2.88
C PHE A 128 -0.63 -23.06 -3.55
N SER A 129 0.18 -23.72 -2.75
CA SER A 129 1.51 -24.21 -3.15
C SER A 129 1.49 -25.18 -4.34
N LYS A 130 0.39 -25.94 -4.55
CA LYS A 130 0.22 -26.85 -5.70
C LYS A 130 0.27 -26.12 -7.04
N PHE A 131 -0.15 -24.85 -7.08
CA PHE A 131 -0.20 -24.01 -8.28
C PHE A 131 0.82 -22.86 -8.22
N ALA A 132 1.69 -22.84 -7.21
CA ALA A 132 2.75 -21.84 -7.12
C ALA A 132 3.66 -21.97 -8.35
N THR A 133 3.88 -20.87 -9.04
CA THR A 133 4.72 -20.79 -10.23
C THR A 133 5.70 -19.63 -10.10
N ASN A 134 6.87 -19.78 -10.70
CA ASN A 134 7.86 -18.71 -10.85
C ASN A 134 7.50 -17.73 -11.97
N ASN A 135 6.59 -18.09 -12.85
CA ASN A 135 6.10 -17.21 -13.92
C ASN A 135 5.10 -16.21 -13.34
N GLN A 136 5.52 -14.98 -13.11
CA GLN A 136 4.69 -13.90 -12.55
C GLN A 136 4.13 -12.94 -13.63
N ASN A 137 4.46 -13.19 -14.92
CA ASN A 137 4.31 -12.21 -15.99
C ASN A 137 3.04 -12.37 -16.82
N LEU A 138 2.16 -13.34 -16.51
CA LEU A 138 0.91 -13.49 -17.25
C LEU A 138 -0.08 -12.41 -16.81
N ASN A 139 -0.41 -11.51 -17.72
CA ASN A 139 -1.45 -10.50 -17.58
C ASN A 139 -2.58 -10.82 -18.57
N SER A 140 -3.39 -11.80 -18.25
CA SER A 140 -4.55 -12.17 -19.07
C SER A 140 -5.78 -12.30 -18.21
N SER A 141 -6.88 -11.71 -18.66
CA SER A 141 -8.21 -11.85 -18.04
C SER A 141 -9.11 -12.86 -18.78
N SER A 142 -8.60 -13.48 -19.85
CA SER A 142 -9.34 -14.49 -20.62
C SER A 142 -9.31 -15.85 -19.94
N LEU A 143 -10.22 -16.74 -20.35
CA LEU A 143 -10.17 -18.15 -19.99
C LEU A 143 -8.92 -18.80 -20.59
N GLN A 144 -8.27 -19.66 -19.81
CA GLN A 144 -7.02 -20.31 -20.17
C GLN A 144 -7.21 -21.82 -20.32
N THR A 145 -6.31 -22.45 -21.07
CA THR A 145 -6.37 -23.89 -21.36
C THR A 145 -5.29 -24.70 -20.64
N SER A 146 -4.42 -24.05 -19.84
CA SER A 146 -3.46 -24.72 -18.96
C SER A 146 -3.73 -24.38 -17.48
N THR A 147 -3.41 -25.30 -16.58
CA THR A 147 -3.61 -25.12 -15.13
C THR A 147 -2.82 -23.92 -14.60
N GLU A 148 -1.57 -23.76 -15.04
CA GLU A 148 -0.73 -22.65 -14.60
C GLU A 148 -1.31 -21.30 -15.02
N GLU A 149 -1.64 -21.14 -16.29
CA GLU A 149 -2.20 -19.89 -16.81
C GLU A 149 -3.60 -19.61 -16.24
N ALA A 150 -4.42 -20.65 -16.05
CA ALA A 150 -5.73 -20.52 -15.40
C ALA A 150 -5.60 -20.01 -13.95
N TRP A 151 -4.61 -20.50 -13.19
CA TRP A 151 -4.33 -20.01 -11.84
C TRP A 151 -3.87 -18.54 -11.84
N LEU A 152 -2.92 -18.19 -12.73
CA LEU A 152 -2.42 -16.83 -12.85
C LEU A 152 -3.52 -15.84 -13.27
N SER A 153 -4.32 -16.20 -14.25
CA SER A 153 -5.44 -15.37 -14.72
C SER A 153 -6.56 -15.27 -13.69
N GLY A 154 -6.89 -16.38 -13.03
CA GLY A 154 -7.93 -16.43 -12.00
C GLY A 154 -7.61 -15.56 -10.79
N THR A 155 -6.38 -15.64 -10.29
CA THR A 155 -5.92 -14.83 -9.15
C THR A 155 -5.86 -13.33 -9.48
N GLN A 156 -5.43 -12.98 -10.70
CA GLN A 156 -5.47 -11.60 -11.18
C GLN A 156 -6.91 -11.08 -11.30
N LYS A 157 -7.79 -11.86 -11.91
CA LYS A 157 -9.20 -11.50 -12.06
C LYS A 157 -9.89 -11.32 -10.71
N MET A 158 -9.60 -12.19 -9.74
CA MET A 158 -10.13 -12.09 -8.38
C MET A 158 -9.74 -10.76 -7.74
N LEU A 159 -8.46 -10.37 -7.80
CA LEU A 159 -7.98 -9.11 -7.24
C LEU A 159 -8.61 -7.89 -7.94
N ILE A 160 -8.59 -7.87 -9.27
CA ILE A 160 -9.15 -6.75 -10.05
C ILE A 160 -10.66 -6.62 -9.82
N SER A 161 -11.39 -7.73 -9.77
CA SER A 161 -12.84 -7.69 -9.53
C SER A 161 -13.18 -7.16 -8.14
N SER A 162 -12.38 -7.53 -7.12
CA SER A 162 -12.54 -7.02 -5.76
C SER A 162 -12.30 -5.50 -5.69
N ILE A 163 -11.24 -5.02 -6.34
CA ILE A 163 -10.96 -3.58 -6.41
C ILE A 163 -12.09 -2.83 -7.16
N LYS A 164 -12.53 -3.35 -8.30
CA LYS A 164 -13.61 -2.72 -9.09
C LYS A 164 -14.92 -2.67 -8.32
N GLU A 165 -15.24 -3.68 -7.55
CA GLU A 165 -16.45 -3.72 -6.72
C GLU A 165 -16.41 -2.63 -5.65
N GLN A 166 -15.26 -2.44 -4.97
CA GLN A 166 -15.11 -1.37 -3.98
C GLN A 166 -15.20 0.02 -4.61
N ILE A 167 -14.62 0.21 -5.80
CA ILE A 167 -14.76 1.47 -6.55
C ILE A 167 -16.23 1.73 -6.90
N ALA A 168 -16.91 0.77 -7.47
CA ALA A 168 -18.32 0.91 -7.88
C ALA A 168 -19.24 1.18 -6.69
N GLY A 169 -19.02 0.52 -5.55
CA GLY A 169 -19.73 0.80 -4.30
C GLY A 169 -19.53 2.23 -3.82
N PHE A 170 -18.27 2.66 -3.76
CA PHE A 170 -17.93 4.02 -3.35
C PHE A 170 -18.51 5.08 -4.30
N GLU A 171 -18.39 4.92 -5.62
CA GLU A 171 -18.96 5.85 -6.61
C GLU A 171 -20.49 5.93 -6.55
N SER A 172 -21.15 4.83 -6.18
CA SER A 172 -22.60 4.79 -5.99
C SER A 172 -23.05 5.60 -4.78
N GLU A 173 -22.28 5.57 -3.69
CA GLU A 173 -22.58 6.29 -2.44
C GLU A 173 -22.07 7.74 -2.48
N GLN A 174 -20.98 7.98 -3.19
CA GLN A 174 -20.27 9.26 -3.28
C GLN A 174 -19.98 9.60 -4.76
N PRO A 175 -20.99 10.03 -5.53
CA PRO A 175 -20.85 10.28 -6.99
C PRO A 175 -19.79 11.32 -7.34
N ASP A 176 -19.54 12.29 -6.44
CA ASP A 176 -18.50 13.33 -6.59
C ASP A 176 -17.21 12.97 -5.85
N GLY A 177 -17.12 11.76 -5.28
CA GLY A 177 -15.96 11.26 -4.56
C GLY A 177 -14.76 11.04 -5.46
N LEU A 178 -13.58 11.04 -4.86
CA LEU A 178 -12.31 10.84 -5.57
C LEU A 178 -11.75 9.45 -5.29
N VAL A 179 -11.45 8.69 -6.34
CA VAL A 179 -10.71 7.43 -6.24
C VAL A 179 -9.24 7.68 -6.47
N ILE A 180 -8.41 7.36 -5.48
CA ILE A 180 -6.95 7.51 -5.52
C ILE A 180 -6.31 6.12 -5.58
N LEU A 181 -5.59 5.85 -6.66
CA LEU A 181 -4.82 4.63 -6.83
C LEU A 181 -3.34 4.91 -6.64
N THR A 182 -2.69 4.18 -5.74
CA THR A 182 -1.25 4.27 -5.47
C THR A 182 -0.63 2.87 -5.37
N GLY A 183 0.69 2.80 -5.22
CA GLY A 183 1.42 1.55 -5.08
C GLY A 183 2.25 1.16 -6.29
N ALA A 184 3.14 0.17 -6.09
CA ALA A 184 4.13 -0.21 -7.09
C ALA A 184 3.56 -1.01 -8.28
N ILE A 185 2.38 -1.59 -8.15
CA ILE A 185 1.81 -2.56 -9.11
C ILE A 185 0.71 -1.91 -9.99
N VAL A 186 0.28 -0.71 -9.68
CA VAL A 186 -0.81 -0.01 -10.39
C VAL A 186 -0.58 0.05 -11.90
N ARG A 187 0.65 0.31 -12.36
CA ARG A 187 0.97 0.41 -13.80
C ARG A 187 0.72 -0.87 -14.59
N GLY A 188 0.75 -2.03 -13.95
CA GLY A 188 0.51 -3.33 -14.60
C GLY A 188 -0.93 -3.85 -14.50
N LEU A 189 -1.79 -3.20 -13.71
CA LEU A 189 -3.19 -3.59 -13.51
C LEU A 189 -4.17 -2.78 -14.37
N ILE A 190 -3.76 -1.59 -14.83
CA ILE A 190 -4.61 -0.63 -15.55
C ILE A 190 -4.34 -0.62 -17.08
N SER A 191 -3.28 -1.31 -17.51
CA SER A 191 -2.91 -1.44 -18.93
C SER A 191 -3.71 -2.55 -19.64
#